data_181e848d3014c06d8264759d1d8c16ba
#
_entry.id   181e848d3014c06d8264759d1d8c16ba
#
_cell.length_a   1.000
_cell.length_b   1.000
_cell.length_c   1.000
_cell.angle_alpha   90.00
_cell.angle_beta   90.00
_cell.angle_gamma   90.00
#
_symmetry.space_group_name_H-M   'P 1'
#
loop_
_entity.id
_entity.type
_entity.pdbx_description
1 polymer ?
#
loop_
_entity_poly.entity_id
_entity_poly.type
_entity_poly.pdbx_seq_one_letter_code
_entity_poly.pdbx_strand_id
1 'polypeptide(L)'
;MSQNIKSNLLDFEKPLFELEQKLEEMRALRSKDAGTDLSKTLAALEIRVDELRTSIYRDLTRWQRVQIARHPDRPYTLDHIDGLTEGFVELHGDRLFGEDPAIVGGFGTFKGSRYGGKDQTVLILGHQKGRDTKTRKFRRFGMPNPEGYRKALRLMKMAGRFNIPVITLLDTTGAFPGLEAEERGQAEAIARNLFEMA
;
A
#
# COMPACT_ATOMS: atom_id res chain seq x y z
N MET A 1 12.27 13.74 11.37
CA MET A 1 11.62 13.25 10.12
C MET A 1 12.21 13.78 8.83
N SER A 2 12.78 14.98 8.78
CA SER A 2 13.24 15.64 7.53
C SER A 2 14.48 15.06 6.83
N GLN A 3 15.34 14.28 7.48
CA GLN A 3 16.56 13.76 6.87
C GLN A 3 16.37 12.50 6.02
N ASN A 4 15.35 11.68 6.30
CA ASN A 4 15.07 10.47 5.52
C ASN A 4 14.34 10.74 4.19
N ILE A 5 13.62 11.86 4.07
CA ILE A 5 12.86 12.21 2.85
C ILE A 5 13.81 12.50 1.68
N LYS A 6 14.97 13.14 1.95
CA LYS A 6 15.95 13.48 0.90
C LYS A 6 16.66 12.27 0.29
N SER A 7 16.77 11.14 1.00
CA SER A 7 17.52 9.97 0.53
C SER A 7 16.74 9.11 -0.48
N ASN A 8 15.43 9.23 -0.53
CA ASN A 8 14.56 8.38 -1.36
C ASN A 8 13.86 9.14 -2.50
N LEU A 9 14.14 10.45 -2.65
CA LEU A 9 13.47 11.30 -3.65
C LEU A 9 13.82 10.86 -5.07
N LEU A 10 12.81 10.63 -5.90
CA LEU A 10 12.99 10.29 -7.31
C LEU A 10 13.38 11.52 -8.13
N ASP A 11 14.22 11.34 -9.16
CA ASP A 11 14.77 12.47 -9.93
C ASP A 11 13.69 13.36 -10.53
N PHE A 12 12.61 12.80 -11.02
CA PHE A 12 11.50 13.56 -11.62
C PHE A 12 10.61 14.28 -10.59
N GLU A 13 10.73 13.96 -9.31
CA GLU A 13 10.01 14.61 -8.19
C GLU A 13 10.78 15.79 -7.60
N LYS A 14 12.09 15.92 -7.91
CA LYS A 14 12.94 16.99 -7.37
C LYS A 14 12.36 18.40 -7.55
N PRO A 15 11.86 18.79 -8.75
CA PRO A 15 11.30 20.13 -8.93
C PRO A 15 10.06 20.39 -8.06
N LEU A 16 9.23 19.36 -7.86
CA LEU A 16 8.06 19.45 -6.99
C LEU A 16 8.48 19.62 -5.52
N PHE A 17 9.43 18.81 -5.07
CA PHE A 17 9.95 18.86 -3.72
C PHE A 17 10.59 20.23 -3.37
N GLU A 18 11.37 20.81 -4.30
CA GLU A 18 11.95 22.13 -4.12
C GLU A 18 10.88 23.22 -3.98
N LEU A 19 9.80 23.12 -4.74
CA LEU A 19 8.70 24.06 -4.69
C LEU A 19 7.88 23.89 -3.40
N GLU A 20 7.64 22.67 -2.95
CA GLU A 20 7.00 22.35 -1.68
C GLU A 20 7.82 22.85 -0.48
N GLN A 21 9.14 22.71 -0.51
CA GLN A 21 10.01 23.28 0.51
C GLN A 21 9.88 24.82 0.62
N LYS A 22 9.88 25.51 -0.52
CA LYS A 22 9.66 26.98 -0.54
C LYS A 22 8.32 27.36 0.03
N LEU A 23 7.26 26.58 -0.28
CA LEU A 23 5.93 26.79 0.28
C LEU A 23 5.93 26.64 1.81
N GLU A 24 6.58 25.61 2.35
CA GLU A 24 6.69 25.39 3.79
C GLU A 24 7.52 26.50 4.49
N GLU A 25 8.62 26.93 3.90
CA GLU A 25 9.43 28.05 4.39
C GLU A 25 8.60 29.34 4.47
N MET A 26 7.82 29.64 3.43
CA MET A 26 6.96 30.83 3.41
C MET A 26 5.80 30.73 4.42
N ARG A 27 5.22 29.53 4.63
CA ARG A 27 4.23 29.30 5.69
C ARG A 27 4.82 29.52 7.07
N ALA A 28 6.05 29.04 7.29
CA ALA A 28 6.77 29.25 8.55
C ALA A 28 7.13 30.72 8.80
N LEU A 29 7.47 31.49 7.77
CA LEU A 29 7.70 32.93 7.86
C LEU A 29 6.42 33.68 8.23
N ARG A 30 5.30 33.39 7.56
CA ARG A 30 3.99 33.98 7.89
C ARG A 30 3.57 33.74 9.35
N SER A 31 3.88 32.57 9.90
CA SER A 31 3.55 32.23 11.29
C SER A 31 4.38 33.05 12.32
N LYS A 32 5.56 33.53 11.91
CA LYS A 32 6.47 34.30 12.77
C LYS A 32 6.27 35.79 12.67
N ASP A 33 5.83 36.30 11.52
CA ASP A 33 5.69 37.75 11.25
C ASP A 33 4.28 38.03 10.71
N ALA A 34 3.37 38.41 11.64
CA ALA A 34 1.97 38.70 11.34
C ALA A 34 1.75 40.00 10.56
N GLY A 35 2.84 40.79 10.29
CA GLY A 35 2.79 42.09 9.64
C GLY A 35 2.88 42.04 8.12
N THR A 36 3.31 40.97 7.53
CA THR A 36 3.52 40.85 6.06
C THR A 36 2.37 40.08 5.42
N ASP A 37 1.59 40.73 4.55
CA ASP A 37 0.52 40.06 3.79
C ASP A 37 1.09 39.17 2.69
N LEU A 38 1.48 37.95 3.06
CA LEU A 38 1.97 36.88 2.13
C LEU A 38 0.83 36.04 1.57
N SER A 39 -0.43 36.34 1.87
CA SER A 39 -1.56 35.46 1.54
C SER A 39 -1.72 35.23 0.05
N LYS A 40 -1.59 36.28 -0.77
CA LYS A 40 -1.67 36.16 -2.25
C LYS A 40 -0.52 35.33 -2.82
N THR A 41 0.70 35.53 -2.30
CA THR A 41 1.89 34.81 -2.76
C THR A 41 1.81 33.32 -2.38
N LEU A 42 1.34 33.03 -1.17
CA LEU A 42 1.12 31.64 -0.72
C LEU A 42 0.06 30.93 -1.57
N ALA A 43 -1.08 31.59 -1.83
CA ALA A 43 -2.13 31.03 -2.68
C ALA A 43 -1.64 30.75 -4.10
N ALA A 44 -0.88 31.67 -4.70
CA ALA A 44 -0.29 31.46 -6.03
C ALA A 44 0.72 30.31 -6.04
N LEU A 45 1.52 30.17 -4.98
CA LEU A 45 2.48 29.09 -4.86
C LEU A 45 1.80 27.73 -4.65
N GLU A 46 0.72 27.68 -3.86
CA GLU A 46 -0.10 26.47 -3.67
C GLU A 46 -0.70 25.99 -5.00
N ILE A 47 -1.27 26.89 -5.78
CA ILE A 47 -1.78 26.57 -7.14
C ILE A 47 -0.64 26.03 -8.00
N ARG A 48 0.52 26.63 -7.97
CA ARG A 48 1.66 26.20 -8.78
C ARG A 48 2.19 24.82 -8.38
N VAL A 49 2.21 24.51 -7.08
CA VAL A 49 2.55 23.18 -6.56
C VAL A 49 1.56 22.13 -7.10
N ASP A 50 0.26 22.41 -7.05
CA ASP A 50 -0.76 21.46 -7.51
C ASP A 50 -0.75 21.26 -9.04
N GLU A 51 -0.52 22.33 -9.82
CA GLU A 51 -0.33 22.24 -11.27
C GLU A 51 0.89 21.36 -11.62
N LEU A 52 2.03 21.62 -10.95
CA LEU A 52 3.26 20.87 -11.19
C LEU A 52 3.10 19.41 -10.78
N ARG A 53 2.48 19.14 -9.63
CA ARG A 53 2.17 17.78 -9.17
C ARG A 53 1.30 17.05 -10.20
N THR A 54 0.22 17.68 -10.62
CA THR A 54 -0.69 17.11 -11.61
C THR A 54 0.03 16.82 -12.93
N SER A 55 0.85 17.75 -13.41
CA SER A 55 1.62 17.58 -14.64
C SER A 55 2.60 16.41 -14.55
N ILE A 56 3.39 16.32 -13.47
CA ILE A 56 4.39 15.26 -13.27
C ILE A 56 3.71 13.88 -13.25
N TYR A 57 2.65 13.71 -12.45
CA TYR A 57 2.06 12.39 -12.24
C TYR A 57 1.09 11.96 -13.36
N ARG A 58 0.57 12.88 -14.17
CA ARG A 58 -0.25 12.55 -15.34
C ARG A 58 0.55 11.89 -16.45
N ASP A 59 1.76 12.37 -16.71
CA ASP A 59 2.54 12.01 -17.90
C ASP A 59 3.77 11.12 -17.57
N LEU A 60 3.64 10.30 -16.53
CA LEU A 60 4.71 9.38 -16.11
C LEU A 60 5.07 8.36 -17.19
N THR A 61 6.36 8.22 -17.47
CA THR A 61 6.90 7.12 -18.28
C THR A 61 6.68 5.77 -17.59
N ARG A 62 6.77 4.67 -18.35
CA ARG A 62 6.66 3.31 -17.79
C ARG A 62 7.69 3.06 -16.70
N TRP A 63 8.91 3.55 -16.88
CA TRP A 63 9.99 3.41 -15.90
C TRP A 63 9.70 4.20 -14.61
N GLN A 64 9.26 5.44 -14.71
CA GLN A 64 8.86 6.25 -13.55
C GLN A 64 7.74 5.58 -12.73
N ARG A 65 6.77 4.96 -13.39
CA ARG A 65 5.73 4.15 -12.70
C ARG A 65 6.34 2.98 -11.92
N VAL A 66 7.33 2.29 -12.50
CA VAL A 66 8.06 1.21 -11.78
C VAL A 66 8.83 1.77 -10.59
N GLN A 67 9.48 2.93 -10.73
CA GLN A 67 10.19 3.58 -9.62
C GLN A 67 9.24 3.94 -8.47
N ILE A 68 8.09 4.56 -8.75
CA ILE A 68 7.06 4.84 -7.74
C ILE A 68 6.55 3.54 -7.10
N ALA A 69 6.24 2.52 -7.90
CA ALA A 69 5.75 1.24 -7.39
C ALA A 69 6.74 0.55 -6.45
N ARG A 70 8.04 0.82 -6.61
CA ARG A 70 9.12 0.27 -5.78
C ARG A 70 9.65 1.24 -4.73
N HIS A 71 9.03 2.40 -4.58
CA HIS A 71 9.49 3.41 -3.63
C HIS A 71 9.46 2.84 -2.19
N PRO A 72 10.55 2.99 -1.40
CA PRO A 72 10.65 2.39 -0.07
C PRO A 72 9.65 2.95 0.94
N ASP A 73 9.22 4.21 0.76
CA ASP A 73 8.26 4.88 1.65
C ASP A 73 6.81 4.68 1.22
N ARG A 74 6.57 3.90 0.16
CA ARG A 74 5.22 3.58 -0.27
C ARG A 74 4.45 2.82 0.81
N PRO A 75 3.16 3.13 1.05
CA PRO A 75 2.32 2.35 1.95
C PRO A 75 2.24 0.88 1.52
N TYR A 76 2.28 -0.02 2.49
CA TYR A 76 2.06 -1.45 2.30
C TYR A 76 0.68 -1.86 2.80
N THR A 77 0.34 -3.14 2.67
CA THR A 77 -0.99 -3.65 3.04
C THR A 77 -1.41 -3.30 4.46
N LEU A 78 -0.52 -3.46 5.45
CA LEU A 78 -0.83 -3.11 6.84
C LEU A 78 -1.10 -1.61 7.02
N ASP A 79 -0.37 -0.73 6.33
CA ASP A 79 -0.62 0.71 6.40
C ASP A 79 -2.00 1.08 5.82
N HIS A 80 -2.41 0.38 4.75
CA HIS A 80 -3.75 0.56 4.17
C HIS A 80 -4.84 0.02 5.10
N ILE A 81 -4.62 -1.12 5.75
CA ILE A 81 -5.56 -1.68 6.72
C ILE A 81 -5.79 -0.71 7.87
N ASP A 82 -4.71 -0.18 8.47
CA ASP A 82 -4.77 0.79 9.57
C ASP A 82 -5.49 2.09 9.17
N GLY A 83 -5.29 2.55 7.93
CA GLY A 83 -5.93 3.77 7.43
C GLY A 83 -7.39 3.61 7.04
N LEU A 84 -7.80 2.44 6.56
CA LEU A 84 -9.12 2.20 5.96
C LEU A 84 -10.10 1.53 6.89
N THR A 85 -9.62 0.79 7.91
CA THR A 85 -10.49 -0.03 8.76
C THR A 85 -10.32 0.24 10.24
N GLU A 86 -11.32 -0.19 11.00
CA GLU A 86 -11.27 -0.30 12.45
C GLU A 86 -11.57 -1.74 12.87
N GLY A 87 -10.98 -2.17 14.00
CA GLY A 87 -11.22 -3.49 14.56
C GLY A 87 -10.76 -4.63 13.64
N PHE A 88 -9.67 -4.45 12.91
CA PHE A 88 -9.15 -5.49 12.02
C PHE A 88 -8.69 -6.71 12.81
N VAL A 89 -9.18 -7.87 12.41
CA VAL A 89 -8.81 -9.18 12.97
C VAL A 89 -8.12 -9.98 11.87
N GLU A 90 -6.79 -10.16 12.00
CA GLU A 90 -6.01 -10.98 11.08
C GLU A 90 -6.30 -12.47 11.31
N LEU A 91 -6.51 -13.22 10.22
CA LEU A 91 -6.74 -14.66 10.25
C LEU A 91 -5.57 -15.40 9.60
N HIS A 92 -5.00 -16.31 10.38
CA HIS A 92 -3.77 -17.03 10.04
C HIS A 92 -4.02 -18.44 9.53
N GLY A 93 -3.04 -18.96 8.78
CA GLY A 93 -2.92 -20.35 8.35
C GLY A 93 -3.82 -20.78 7.22
N ASP A 94 -3.33 -21.74 6.44
CA ASP A 94 -4.05 -22.33 5.33
C ASP A 94 -4.97 -23.50 5.73
N ARG A 95 -4.87 -23.99 6.96
CA ARG A 95 -5.56 -25.16 7.51
C ARG A 95 -5.12 -26.51 6.90
N LEU A 96 -3.95 -26.50 6.24
CA LEU A 96 -3.35 -27.70 5.67
C LEU A 96 -1.93 -27.92 6.14
N PHE A 97 -1.05 -26.95 5.85
CA PHE A 97 0.38 -27.05 6.13
C PHE A 97 0.87 -26.02 7.13
N GLY A 98 0.53 -24.75 6.94
CA GLY A 98 1.09 -23.72 7.81
C GLY A 98 0.62 -22.30 7.54
N GLU A 99 1.45 -21.36 7.99
CA GLU A 99 1.27 -19.93 7.82
C GLU A 99 2.25 -19.38 6.78
N ASP A 100 1.78 -18.44 5.96
CA ASP A 100 2.66 -17.62 5.15
C ASP A 100 2.46 -16.13 5.49
N PRO A 101 3.48 -15.49 6.08
CA PRO A 101 3.40 -14.10 6.46
C PRO A 101 3.52 -13.12 5.28
N ALA A 102 3.79 -13.59 4.05
CA ALA A 102 3.82 -12.75 2.86
C ALA A 102 2.42 -12.29 2.42
N ILE A 103 1.36 -13.00 2.79
CA ILE A 103 -0.02 -12.57 2.63
C ILE A 103 -0.62 -12.25 4.00
N VAL A 104 -1.15 -11.06 4.15
CA VAL A 104 -1.98 -10.64 5.29
C VAL A 104 -3.44 -10.72 4.86
N GLY A 105 -4.31 -11.26 5.72
CA GLY A 105 -5.73 -11.34 5.43
C GLY A 105 -6.58 -11.36 6.69
N GLY A 106 -7.69 -10.66 6.66
CA GLY A 106 -8.58 -10.58 7.81
C GLY A 106 -9.80 -9.71 7.57
N PHE A 107 -10.67 -9.67 8.56
CA PHE A 107 -11.89 -8.88 8.54
C PHE A 107 -11.75 -7.63 9.40
N GLY A 108 -12.33 -6.52 8.92
CA GLY A 108 -12.39 -5.26 9.64
C GLY A 108 -13.58 -4.43 9.19
N THR A 109 -13.91 -3.39 9.94
CA THR A 109 -14.95 -2.44 9.57
C THR A 109 -14.34 -1.35 8.69
N PHE A 110 -14.65 -1.36 7.40
CA PHE A 110 -14.30 -0.27 6.48
C PHE A 110 -15.10 0.97 6.81
N LYS A 111 -14.40 2.09 7.00
CA LYS A 111 -14.99 3.38 7.38
C LYS A 111 -15.53 4.15 6.19
N GLY A 112 -16.55 3.60 5.54
CA GLY A 112 -17.21 4.23 4.40
C GLY A 112 -17.83 5.59 4.74
N SER A 113 -18.22 5.81 5.99
CA SER A 113 -18.75 7.09 6.49
C SER A 113 -17.77 8.26 6.29
N ARG A 114 -16.48 8.02 6.32
CA ARG A 114 -15.45 9.04 6.03
C ARG A 114 -15.47 9.53 4.57
N TYR A 115 -16.09 8.75 3.68
CA TYR A 115 -16.12 8.98 2.22
C TYR A 115 -17.56 9.15 1.69
N GLY A 116 -18.51 9.47 2.57
CA GLY A 116 -19.92 9.68 2.20
C GLY A 116 -20.74 8.40 2.02
N GLY A 117 -20.19 7.23 2.36
CA GLY A 117 -20.86 5.95 2.34
C GLY A 117 -21.27 5.46 3.72
N LYS A 118 -21.50 4.14 3.84
CA LYS A 118 -21.81 3.46 5.12
C LYS A 118 -20.61 2.63 5.56
N ASP A 119 -20.42 2.53 6.87
CA ASP A 119 -19.48 1.58 7.46
C ASP A 119 -19.98 0.16 7.23
N GLN A 120 -19.04 -0.72 6.80
CA GLN A 120 -19.40 -2.12 6.55
C GLN A 120 -18.20 -3.04 6.81
N THR A 121 -18.49 -4.26 7.20
CA THR A 121 -17.47 -5.30 7.31
C THR A 121 -16.93 -5.64 5.93
N VAL A 122 -15.61 -5.73 5.81
CA VAL A 122 -14.92 -6.15 4.59
C VAL A 122 -13.86 -7.20 4.93
N LEU A 123 -13.55 -8.07 3.96
CA LEU A 123 -12.32 -8.84 3.96
C LEU A 123 -11.25 -8.03 3.25
N ILE A 124 -10.09 -7.84 3.88
CA ILE A 124 -8.90 -7.30 3.20
C ILE A 124 -7.86 -8.41 3.10
N LEU A 125 -7.32 -8.59 1.90
CA LEU A 125 -6.24 -9.49 1.56
C LEU A 125 -5.15 -8.72 0.84
N GLY A 126 -3.88 -8.89 1.23
CA GLY A 126 -2.82 -8.21 0.52
C GLY A 126 -1.44 -8.77 0.76
N HIS A 127 -0.54 -8.50 -0.19
CA HIS A 127 0.87 -8.81 -0.05
C HIS A 127 1.53 -7.84 0.92
N GLN A 128 2.26 -8.36 1.88
CA GLN A 128 3.01 -7.57 2.85
C GLN A 128 4.50 -7.75 2.64
N LYS A 129 5.19 -6.66 2.35
CA LYS A 129 6.66 -6.57 2.36
C LYS A 129 7.15 -6.07 3.70
N GLY A 130 8.41 -6.33 4.01
CA GLY A 130 9.07 -5.71 5.16
C GLY A 130 9.80 -4.42 4.78
N ARG A 131 9.97 -3.51 5.74
CA ARG A 131 10.72 -2.25 5.55
C ARG A 131 12.22 -2.41 5.82
N ASP A 132 12.58 -3.23 6.80
CA ASP A 132 13.95 -3.57 7.17
C ASP A 132 14.32 -5.01 6.79
N THR A 133 15.59 -5.37 6.91
CA THR A 133 16.10 -6.69 6.53
C THR A 133 15.42 -7.84 7.29
N LYS A 134 15.12 -7.65 8.58
CA LYS A 134 14.51 -8.68 9.43
C LYS A 134 13.06 -8.92 8.98
N THR A 135 12.28 -7.87 8.85
CA THR A 135 10.88 -7.95 8.41
C THR A 135 10.76 -8.38 6.96
N ARG A 136 11.69 -8.00 6.08
CA ARG A 136 11.74 -8.48 4.68
C ARG A 136 11.94 -10.00 4.63
N LYS A 137 12.88 -10.55 5.40
CA LYS A 137 13.08 -12.00 5.49
C LYS A 137 11.85 -12.70 6.05
N PHE A 138 11.27 -12.18 7.13
CA PHE A 138 10.04 -12.73 7.71
C PHE A 138 8.88 -12.74 6.72
N ARG A 139 8.67 -11.66 5.97
CA ARG A 139 7.62 -11.51 4.94
C ARG A 139 8.04 -12.09 3.58
N ARG A 140 9.14 -12.86 3.50
CA ARG A 140 9.64 -13.50 2.27
C ARG A 140 9.73 -12.53 1.08
N PHE A 141 10.09 -11.28 1.36
CA PHE A 141 10.14 -10.17 0.38
C PHE A 141 8.82 -9.92 -0.36
N GLY A 142 7.70 -10.32 0.22
CA GLY A 142 6.38 -10.23 -0.40
C GLY A 142 6.14 -11.30 -1.47
N MET A 143 6.90 -12.39 -1.45
CA MET A 143 6.74 -13.55 -2.35
C MET A 143 6.04 -14.70 -1.60
N PRO A 144 4.74 -14.95 -1.85
CA PRO A 144 4.02 -15.98 -1.10
C PRO A 144 4.41 -17.40 -1.50
N ASN A 145 4.39 -18.28 -0.51
CA ASN A 145 4.36 -19.73 -0.67
C ASN A 145 2.93 -20.23 -0.94
N PRO A 146 2.76 -21.53 -1.26
CA PRO A 146 1.44 -22.16 -1.44
C PRO A 146 0.47 -21.89 -0.30
N GLU A 147 0.96 -21.86 0.94
CA GLU A 147 0.17 -21.61 2.15
C GLU A 147 -0.51 -20.23 2.14
N GLY A 148 0.18 -19.22 1.62
CA GLY A 148 -0.38 -17.88 1.46
C GLY A 148 -1.55 -17.84 0.49
N TYR A 149 -1.42 -18.49 -0.66
CA TYR A 149 -2.49 -18.57 -1.65
C TYR A 149 -3.67 -19.39 -1.15
N ARG A 150 -3.43 -20.52 -0.45
CA ARG A 150 -4.50 -21.32 0.18
C ARG A 150 -5.20 -20.57 1.30
N LYS A 151 -4.46 -19.80 2.11
CA LYS A 151 -5.04 -18.90 3.12
C LYS A 151 -5.94 -17.87 2.46
N ALA A 152 -5.48 -17.21 1.40
CA ALA A 152 -6.28 -16.23 0.66
C ALA A 152 -7.59 -16.85 0.15
N LEU A 153 -7.52 -18.02 -0.49
CA LEU A 153 -8.70 -18.74 -0.98
C LEU A 153 -9.69 -19.06 0.14
N ARG A 154 -9.18 -19.59 1.26
CA ARG A 154 -10.00 -19.90 2.43
C ARG A 154 -10.78 -18.69 2.93
N LEU A 155 -10.11 -17.53 3.02
CA LEU A 155 -10.72 -16.30 3.48
C LEU A 155 -11.73 -15.73 2.47
N MET A 156 -11.43 -15.78 1.17
CA MET A 156 -12.36 -15.38 0.12
C MET A 156 -13.63 -16.24 0.13
N LYS A 157 -13.49 -17.57 0.27
CA LYS A 157 -14.66 -18.46 0.44
C LYS A 157 -15.48 -18.15 1.68
N MET A 158 -14.81 -17.77 2.78
CA MET A 158 -15.52 -17.34 3.99
C MET A 158 -16.29 -16.03 3.73
N ALA A 159 -15.67 -15.04 3.12
CA ALA A 159 -16.33 -13.78 2.77
C ALA A 159 -17.55 -14.01 1.85
N GLY A 160 -17.40 -14.86 0.85
CA GLY A 160 -18.50 -15.22 -0.07
C GLY A 160 -19.70 -15.85 0.65
N ARG A 161 -19.47 -16.73 1.64
CA ARG A 161 -20.56 -17.33 2.43
C ARG A 161 -21.37 -16.31 3.22
N PHE A 162 -20.76 -15.21 3.63
CA PHE A 162 -21.40 -14.16 4.43
C PHE A 162 -21.75 -12.91 3.62
N ASN A 163 -21.58 -12.94 2.28
CA ASN A 163 -21.77 -11.80 1.39
C ASN A 163 -20.95 -10.57 1.81
N ILE A 164 -19.73 -10.79 2.28
CA ILE A 164 -18.81 -9.74 2.71
C ILE A 164 -17.95 -9.32 1.51
N PRO A 165 -17.88 -8.02 1.17
CA PRO A 165 -17.00 -7.53 0.10
C PRO A 165 -15.53 -7.84 0.37
N VAL A 166 -14.78 -8.12 -0.71
CA VAL A 166 -13.36 -8.45 -0.65
C VAL A 166 -12.55 -7.32 -1.30
N ILE A 167 -11.56 -6.81 -0.57
CA ILE A 167 -10.58 -5.84 -1.07
C ILE A 167 -9.23 -6.56 -1.18
N THR A 168 -8.65 -6.58 -2.38
CA THR A 168 -7.33 -7.18 -2.62
C THR A 168 -6.28 -6.11 -2.90
N LEU A 169 -5.12 -6.21 -2.24
CA LEU A 169 -3.98 -5.31 -2.40
C LEU A 169 -2.79 -6.10 -2.96
N LEU A 170 -2.48 -5.88 -4.23
CA LEU A 170 -1.42 -6.61 -4.93
C LEU A 170 -0.11 -5.82 -4.88
N ASP A 171 0.89 -6.34 -4.17
CA ASP A 171 2.23 -5.77 -4.07
C ASP A 171 3.30 -6.86 -3.92
N THR A 172 3.56 -7.57 -5.02
CA THR A 172 4.52 -8.67 -5.07
C THR A 172 5.39 -8.61 -6.32
N THR A 173 6.56 -9.22 -6.26
CA THR A 173 7.40 -9.48 -7.44
C THR A 173 7.06 -10.82 -8.11
N GLY A 174 6.30 -11.67 -7.44
CA GLY A 174 5.88 -13.00 -7.90
C GLY A 174 5.69 -13.97 -6.75
N ALA A 175 5.36 -15.21 -7.07
CA ALA A 175 5.33 -16.33 -6.12
C ALA A 175 6.75 -16.67 -5.67
N PHE A 176 6.90 -17.29 -4.50
CA PHE A 176 8.20 -17.74 -4.01
C PHE A 176 8.76 -18.85 -4.90
N PRO A 177 9.98 -18.68 -5.49
CA PRO A 177 10.51 -19.61 -6.50
C PRO A 177 11.38 -20.73 -5.90
N GLY A 178 11.09 -21.16 -4.66
CA GLY A 178 11.88 -22.17 -3.98
C GLY A 178 11.37 -23.60 -4.24
N LEU A 179 12.28 -24.58 -4.19
CA LEU A 179 11.95 -26.00 -4.33
C LEU A 179 10.84 -26.41 -3.34
N GLU A 180 10.93 -25.98 -2.10
CA GLU A 180 9.93 -26.27 -1.08
C GLU A 180 8.52 -25.77 -1.45
N ALA A 181 8.41 -24.65 -2.18
CA ALA A 181 7.14 -24.14 -2.64
C ALA A 181 6.56 -25.00 -3.76
N GLU A 182 7.41 -25.44 -4.69
CA GLU A 182 7.00 -26.36 -5.77
C GLU A 182 6.55 -27.71 -5.21
N GLU A 183 7.28 -28.29 -4.27
CA GLU A 183 6.92 -29.54 -3.59
C GLU A 183 5.56 -29.46 -2.89
N ARG A 184 5.18 -28.29 -2.39
CA ARG A 184 3.88 -28.06 -1.74
C ARG A 184 2.79 -27.53 -2.67
N GLY A 185 3.02 -27.57 -4.00
CA GLY A 185 2.02 -27.28 -5.01
C GLY A 185 1.79 -25.80 -5.27
N GLN A 186 2.87 -25.01 -5.51
CA GLN A 186 2.79 -23.57 -5.79
C GLN A 186 1.85 -23.27 -6.96
N ALA A 187 2.03 -23.96 -8.10
CA ALA A 187 1.21 -23.75 -9.29
C ALA A 187 -0.27 -24.10 -9.05
N GLU A 188 -0.53 -25.21 -8.37
CA GLU A 188 -1.91 -25.62 -8.02
C GLU A 188 -2.59 -24.60 -7.13
N ALA A 189 -1.91 -24.14 -6.07
CA ALA A 189 -2.47 -23.18 -5.14
C ALA A 189 -2.84 -21.85 -5.82
N ILE A 190 -2.06 -21.39 -6.81
CA ILE A 190 -2.36 -20.22 -7.63
C ILE A 190 -3.53 -20.49 -8.57
N ALA A 191 -3.47 -21.59 -9.35
CA ALA A 191 -4.49 -21.93 -10.32
C ALA A 191 -5.87 -22.16 -9.66
N ARG A 192 -5.88 -22.75 -8.47
CA ARG A 192 -7.10 -22.96 -7.70
C ARG A 192 -7.77 -21.66 -7.31
N ASN A 193 -7.00 -20.64 -6.93
CA ASN A 193 -7.56 -19.30 -6.68
C ASN A 193 -8.24 -18.74 -7.93
N LEU A 194 -7.60 -18.81 -9.11
CA LEU A 194 -8.19 -18.31 -10.35
C LEU A 194 -9.51 -19.03 -10.69
N PHE A 195 -9.52 -20.35 -10.55
CA PHE A 195 -10.73 -21.15 -10.80
C PHE A 195 -11.90 -20.80 -9.87
N GLU A 196 -11.63 -20.65 -8.59
CA GLU A 196 -12.67 -20.40 -7.58
C GLU A 196 -13.16 -18.94 -7.55
N MET A 197 -12.39 -18.01 -8.15
CA MET A 197 -12.76 -16.60 -8.26
C MET A 197 -13.57 -16.29 -9.53
N ALA A 198 -13.55 -17.17 -10.53
CA ALA A 198 -14.32 -17.05 -11.77
C ALA A 198 -15.77 -17.50 -11.59
#